data_941e420f42ae9d716e2764e999465ec0
#
_entry.id   941e420f42ae9d716e2764e999465ec0
#
_cell.length_a   1.000
_cell.length_b   1.000
_cell.length_c   1.000
_cell.angle_alpha   90.00
_cell.angle_beta   90.00
_cell.angle_gamma   90.00
#
_symmetry.space_group_name_H-M   'P 1'
#
loop_
_entity.id
_entity.type
_entity.pdbx_description
1 polymer ?
#
loop_
_entity_poly.entity_id
_entity_poly.type
_entity_poly.pdbx_seq_one_letter_code
_entity_poly.pdbx_strand_id
1 'polypeptide(L)' 'MELRRVLARNVLRRRKALGLTQEALAHEADVDRTWLSKLETTKAAVSVDVIEKVARALAIDPSDLLRSGS' A
#
# COMPACT_ATOMS: atom_id res chain seq x y z
N MET A 1 -14.92 0.64 11.49
CA MET A 1 -13.65 0.21 10.92
C MET A 1 -13.15 1.22 9.91
N GLU A 2 -11.90 1.53 9.98
CA GLU A 2 -11.25 2.46 9.05
C GLU A 2 -10.59 1.68 7.92
N LEU A 3 -11.19 1.73 6.75
CA LEU A 3 -10.63 1.02 5.59
C LEU A 3 -9.23 1.54 5.24
N ARG A 4 -9.02 2.85 5.35
CA ARG A 4 -7.70 3.43 5.08
C ARG A 4 -6.65 2.90 6.05
N ARG A 5 -7.05 2.67 7.30
CA ARG A 5 -6.13 2.13 8.31
C ARG A 5 -5.78 0.68 8.02
N VAL A 6 -6.75 -0.10 7.58
CA VAL A 6 -6.51 -1.49 7.16
C VAL A 6 -5.56 -1.51 5.97
N LEU A 7 -5.82 -0.68 4.98
CA LEU A 7 -4.98 -0.59 3.80
C LEU A 7 -3.54 -0.21 4.16
N ALA A 8 -3.39 0.82 4.98
CA ALA A 8 -2.07 1.30 5.37
C ALA A 8 -1.27 0.20 6.08
N ARG A 9 -1.91 -0.51 7.00
CA ARG A 9 -1.26 -1.58 7.74
C ARG A 9 -0.84 -2.72 6.82
N ASN A 10 -1.74 -3.12 5.93
CA ASN A 10 -1.46 -4.24 5.04
C ASN A 10 -0.35 -3.91 4.05
N VAL A 11 -0.33 -2.70 3.53
CA VAL A 11 0.74 -2.26 2.63
C VAL A 11 2.08 -2.27 3.36
N LEU A 12 2.11 -1.71 4.57
CA LEU A 12 3.33 -1.63 5.34
C LEU A 12 3.87 -3.03 5.67
N ARG A 13 2.99 -3.92 6.11
CA ARG A 13 3.39 -5.28 6.48
C ARG A 13 3.93 -6.04 5.28
N ARG A 14 3.23 -5.97 4.15
CA ARG A 14 3.67 -6.67 2.95
C ARG A 14 4.96 -6.10 2.42
N ARG A 15 5.10 -4.77 2.44
CA ARG A 15 6.32 -4.12 2.01
C ARG A 15 7.53 -4.60 2.82
N LYS A 16 7.37 -4.63 4.14
CA LYS A 16 8.46 -5.09 5.02
C LYS A 16 8.75 -6.57 4.84
N ALA A 17 7.71 -7.37 4.61
CA ALA A 17 7.88 -8.79 4.37
C ALA A 17 8.70 -9.06 3.12
N LEU A 18 8.60 -8.19 2.13
CA LEU A 18 9.37 -8.30 0.88
C LEU A 18 10.73 -7.59 0.96
N GLY A 19 11.02 -6.95 2.08
CA GLY A 19 12.29 -6.24 2.26
C GLY A 19 12.40 -4.96 1.44
N LEU A 20 11.27 -4.35 1.07
CA LEU A 20 11.27 -3.14 0.25
C LEU A 20 11.23 -1.89 1.11
N THR A 21 12.00 -0.87 0.69
CA THR A 21 11.84 0.47 1.26
C THR A 21 10.63 1.14 0.64
N GLN A 22 10.17 2.25 1.24
CA GLN A 22 9.09 3.03 0.63
C GLN A 22 9.49 3.50 -0.76
N GLU A 23 10.73 3.92 -0.92
CA GLU A 23 11.22 4.41 -2.20
C GLU A 23 11.20 3.30 -3.25
N ALA A 24 11.65 2.10 -2.87
CA ALA A 24 11.66 0.97 -3.79
C ALA A 24 10.24 0.58 -4.20
N LEU A 25 9.32 0.55 -3.25
CA LEU A 25 7.93 0.20 -3.57
C LEU A 25 7.30 1.27 -4.46
N ALA A 26 7.54 2.54 -4.17
CA ALA A 26 7.00 3.62 -4.98
C ALA A 26 7.50 3.52 -6.42
N HIS A 27 8.76 3.19 -6.59
CA HIS A 27 9.35 3.02 -7.91
C HIS A 27 8.70 1.85 -8.65
N GLU A 28 8.59 0.71 -7.98
CA GLU A 28 7.99 -0.48 -8.58
C GLU A 28 6.52 -0.28 -8.92
N ALA A 29 5.79 0.46 -8.07
CA ALA A 29 4.38 0.72 -8.29
C ALA A 29 4.13 1.89 -9.24
N ASP A 30 5.17 2.61 -9.63
CA ASP A 30 5.05 3.80 -10.47
C ASP A 30 4.14 4.84 -9.82
N VAL A 31 4.37 5.07 -8.53
CA VAL A 31 3.66 6.11 -7.78
C VAL A 31 4.67 7.00 -7.09
N ASP A 32 4.23 8.20 -6.73
CA ASP A 32 5.09 9.14 -6.01
C ASP A 32 5.32 8.62 -4.59
N ARG A 33 6.57 8.70 -4.13
CA ARG A 33 6.92 8.28 -2.77
C ARG A 33 6.10 9.04 -1.72
N THR A 34 5.78 10.29 -1.99
CA THR A 34 4.96 11.10 -1.10
C THR A 34 3.59 10.47 -0.90
N TRP A 35 3.01 9.94 -1.96
CA TRP A 35 1.73 9.23 -1.90
C TRP A 35 1.82 8.01 -1.02
N LEU A 36 2.90 7.24 -1.19
CA LEU A 36 3.08 6.02 -0.42
C LEU A 36 3.26 6.33 1.06
N SER A 37 4.02 7.37 1.37
CA SER A 37 4.20 7.82 2.74
C SER A 37 2.88 8.20 3.38
N LYS A 38 2.06 8.96 2.65
CA LYS A 38 0.73 9.34 3.13
C LYS A 38 -0.18 8.14 3.32
N LEU A 39 -0.10 7.19 2.39
CA LEU A 39 -0.91 5.97 2.47
C LEU A 39 -0.57 5.19 3.73
N GLU A 40 0.71 5.01 4.01
CA GLU A 40 1.17 4.22 5.16
C GLU A 40 0.89 4.92 6.49
N THR A 41 0.69 6.23 6.47
CA THR A 41 0.35 6.97 7.69
C THR A 41 -1.13 7.28 7.81
N THR A 42 -1.94 6.78 6.90
CA THR A 42 -3.39 6.96 6.86
C THR A 42 -3.84 8.41 6.73
N LYS A 43 -3.00 9.27 6.17
CA LYS A 43 -3.29 10.71 6.12
C LYS A 43 -3.94 11.17 4.82
N ALA A 44 -4.10 10.30 3.85
CA ALA A 44 -4.64 10.70 2.56
C ALA A 44 -5.67 9.71 2.05
N ALA A 45 -6.66 10.23 1.33
CA ALA A 45 -7.55 9.38 0.56
C ALA A 45 -6.74 8.80 -0.61
N VAL A 46 -6.93 7.53 -0.91
CA VAL A 46 -6.15 6.83 -1.93
C VAL A 46 -7.09 6.39 -3.04
N SER A 47 -6.70 6.65 -4.28
CA SER A 47 -7.52 6.25 -5.42
C SER A 47 -7.41 4.75 -5.66
N VAL A 48 -8.42 4.20 -6.32
CA VAL A 48 -8.41 2.78 -6.70
C VAL A 48 -7.22 2.48 -7.61
N ASP A 49 -6.87 3.40 -8.49
CA ASP A 49 -5.72 3.21 -9.38
C ASP A 49 -4.42 3.04 -8.60
N VAL A 50 -4.22 3.84 -7.56
CA VAL A 50 -3.03 3.72 -6.72
C VAL A 50 -3.03 2.39 -5.99
N ILE A 51 -4.17 1.97 -5.47
CA ILE A 51 -4.29 0.68 -4.79
C ILE A 51 -3.91 -0.46 -5.72
N GLU A 52 -4.39 -0.43 -6.97
CA GLU A 52 -4.06 -1.46 -7.94
C GLU A 52 -2.58 -1.50 -8.28
N LYS A 53 -1.97 -0.32 -8.46
CA LYS A 53 -0.55 -0.24 -8.76
C LYS A 53 0.31 -0.78 -7.61
N VAL A 54 -0.05 -0.40 -6.38
CA VAL A 54 0.68 -0.85 -5.20
C VAL A 54 0.52 -2.36 -5.01
N ALA A 55 -0.70 -2.88 -5.18
CA ALA A 55 -0.95 -4.31 -5.05
C ALA A 55 -0.13 -5.11 -6.07
N ARG A 56 -0.05 -4.62 -7.31
CA ARG A 56 0.74 -5.28 -8.34
C ARG A 56 2.21 -5.30 -7.97
N ALA A 57 2.74 -4.19 -7.46
CA ALA A 57 4.13 -4.14 -7.04
C ALA A 57 4.41 -5.06 -5.85
N LEU A 58 3.42 -5.26 -4.99
CA LEU A 58 3.54 -6.15 -3.83
C LEU A 58 3.20 -7.60 -4.18
N ALA A 59 2.84 -7.87 -5.44
CA ALA A 59 2.52 -9.21 -5.93
C ALA A 59 1.37 -9.86 -5.16
N ILE A 60 0.35 -9.08 -4.83
CA ILE A 60 -0.86 -9.60 -4.18
C ILE A 60 -2.10 -9.02 -4.84
N ASP A 61 -3.23 -9.68 -4.61
CA ASP A 61 -4.51 -9.19 -5.11
C ASP A 61 -4.91 -7.92 -4.36
N PRO A 62 -5.43 -6.89 -5.06
CA PRO A 62 -5.86 -5.67 -4.38
C PRO A 62 -6.86 -5.91 -3.25
N SER A 63 -7.72 -6.92 -3.37
CA SER A 63 -8.68 -7.22 -2.32
C SER A 63 -7.99 -7.67 -1.03
N ASP A 64 -6.82 -8.28 -1.14
CA ASP A 64 -6.06 -8.69 0.04
C ASP A 64 -5.54 -7.50 0.83
N LEU A 65 -5.27 -6.39 0.15
CA LEU A 65 -4.84 -5.17 0.83
C LEU A 65 -5.96 -4.54 1.65
N LEU A 66 -7.19 -4.84 1.31
CA LEU A 66 -8.36 -4.26 1.97
C LEU A 66 -8.99 -5.20 2.98
N ARG A 67 -8.40 -6.38 3.18
CA ARG A 67 -8.94 -7.37 4.10
C ARG A 67 -8.39 -7.14 5.49
N SER A 68 -9.29 -7.02 6.47
CA SER A 68 -8.89 -6.86 7.86
C SER A 68 -8.66 -8.21 8.51
N GLY A 69 -7.80 -8.24 9.52
CA GLY A 69 -7.61 -9.42 10.35
C GLY A 69 -6.68 -10.49 9.78
N SER A 70 -5.98 -10.20 8.72
CA SER A 70 -5.03 -11.18 8.17
C SER A 70 -3.61 -10.94 8.62
#